data_f7d645a618edce3bcc08e3d3b8930c1b
#
_entry.id   f7d645a618edce3bcc08e3d3b8930c1b
#
_cell.length_a   1.000
_cell.length_b   1.000
_cell.length_c   1.000
_cell.angle_alpha   90.00
_cell.angle_beta   90.00
_cell.angle_gamma   90.00
#
_symmetry.space_group_name_H-M   'P 1'
#
loop_
_entity.id
_entity.type
_entity.pdbx_description
1 polymer ?
#
loop_
_entity_poly.entity_id
_entity_poly.type
_entity_poly.pdbx_seq_one_letter_code
_entity_poly.pdbx_strand_id
1 'polypeptide(L)'
;MNRLPIERVLRALKDSTGREPVESGSGWMACCPAHDDHNPSLSVSAKEDGRALLNCFSGCSTESVLAALGLTAADLFPQNPEQTTVSMSMKPQNSREQAGFHGRNKTPKPTRQNTETFQTSREVIESLEKRLGKRSAAWTYHDAEGGEAGAVIRWERPDGGKTIRPIRHGDDGWSVGAMLEPRPLYRLPSLSKSELVYVTEGEKAAEAGVAIGLNVTTSPGGCKAPAKADWSPLAGK
;
A
#
# COMPACT_ATOMS: atom_id res chain seq x y z
N MET A 1 -27.81 14.42 16.68
CA MET A 1 -26.51 13.98 17.27
C MET A 1 -25.56 13.68 16.10
N ASN A 2 -24.49 14.45 15.98
CA ASN A 2 -23.51 14.28 14.90
C ASN A 2 -22.64 13.08 15.25
N ARG A 3 -22.85 11.94 14.59
CA ARG A 3 -22.08 10.72 14.83
C ARG A 3 -20.74 10.79 14.12
N LEU A 4 -19.72 10.23 14.74
CA LEU A 4 -18.42 10.09 14.11
C LEU A 4 -18.54 9.25 12.82
N PRO A 5 -17.74 9.55 11.76
CA PRO A 5 -17.76 8.79 10.51
C PRO A 5 -17.65 7.28 10.72
N ILE A 6 -16.77 6.84 11.63
CA ILE A 6 -16.57 5.43 11.95
C ILE A 6 -17.85 4.78 12.51
N GLU A 7 -18.55 5.44 13.42
CA GLU A 7 -19.78 4.92 14.02
C GLU A 7 -20.91 4.78 12.99
N ARG A 8 -20.96 5.73 12.03
CA ARG A 8 -21.91 5.70 10.93
C ARG A 8 -21.69 4.50 10.03
N VAL A 9 -20.42 4.23 9.66
CA VAL A 9 -20.04 3.09 8.85
C VAL A 9 -20.31 1.77 9.55
N LEU A 10 -19.87 1.62 10.83
CA LEU A 10 -20.07 0.38 11.58
C LEU A 10 -21.55 0.04 11.74
N ARG A 11 -22.40 1.04 11.97
CA ARG A 11 -23.83 0.84 12.05
C ARG A 11 -24.41 0.42 10.70
N ALA A 12 -24.07 1.10 9.63
CA ALA A 12 -24.55 0.75 8.29
C ALA A 12 -24.14 -0.68 7.88
N LEU A 13 -22.95 -1.11 8.26
CA LEU A 13 -22.47 -2.49 8.09
C LEU A 13 -23.32 -3.50 8.84
N LYS A 14 -23.58 -3.24 10.11
CA LYS A 14 -24.48 -4.08 10.93
C LYS A 14 -25.88 -4.18 10.33
N ASP A 15 -26.45 -3.03 9.96
CA ASP A 15 -27.81 -2.95 9.40
C ASP A 15 -27.92 -3.66 8.03
N SER A 16 -26.88 -3.54 7.17
CA SER A 16 -26.83 -4.15 5.84
C SER A 16 -26.53 -5.64 5.86
N THR A 17 -25.57 -6.09 6.67
CA THR A 17 -25.10 -7.48 6.66
C THR A 17 -25.78 -8.37 7.71
N GLY A 18 -26.50 -7.77 8.67
CA GLY A 18 -27.06 -8.46 9.82
C GLY A 18 -26.01 -9.01 10.81
N ARG A 19 -24.73 -8.69 10.61
CA ARG A 19 -23.61 -9.16 11.42
C ARG A 19 -22.88 -8.00 12.08
N GLU A 20 -22.47 -8.21 13.34
CA GLU A 20 -21.70 -7.21 14.07
C GLU A 20 -20.27 -7.16 13.55
N PRO A 21 -19.71 -5.95 13.20
CA PRO A 21 -18.29 -5.81 12.97
C PRO A 21 -17.46 -6.19 14.20
N VAL A 22 -16.38 -6.94 14.00
CA VAL A 22 -15.52 -7.46 15.09
C VAL A 22 -14.28 -6.59 15.20
N GLU A 23 -13.93 -6.18 16.41
CA GLU A 23 -12.68 -5.45 16.66
C GLU A 23 -11.46 -6.27 16.26
N SER A 24 -10.53 -5.64 15.53
CA SER A 24 -9.32 -6.28 15.05
C SER A 24 -8.18 -5.26 14.99
N GLY A 25 -7.23 -5.38 15.89
CA GLY A 25 -6.12 -4.44 16.02
C GLY A 25 -6.59 -3.03 16.36
N SER A 26 -6.27 -2.04 15.50
CA SER A 26 -6.70 -0.64 15.67
C SER A 26 -7.99 -0.30 14.90
N GLY A 27 -8.76 -1.30 14.48
CA GLY A 27 -9.97 -1.11 13.69
C GLY A 27 -10.94 -2.27 13.83
N TRP A 28 -11.76 -2.50 12.80
CA TRP A 28 -12.78 -3.54 12.75
C TRP A 28 -12.68 -4.36 11.47
N MET A 29 -13.09 -5.61 11.56
CA MET A 29 -13.33 -6.48 10.42
C MET A 29 -14.82 -6.77 10.31
N ALA A 30 -15.36 -6.70 9.10
CA ALA A 30 -16.76 -6.95 8.80
C ALA A 30 -16.92 -7.74 7.50
N CYS A 31 -18.09 -8.38 7.31
CA CYS A 31 -18.46 -8.88 6.00
C CYS A 31 -18.69 -7.72 5.04
N CYS A 32 -18.19 -7.82 3.81
CA CYS A 32 -18.34 -6.79 2.79
C CYS A 32 -19.75 -6.84 2.17
N PRO A 33 -20.53 -5.74 2.16
CA PRO A 33 -21.87 -5.73 1.57
C PRO A 33 -21.87 -5.66 0.04
N ALA A 34 -20.71 -5.44 -0.58
CA ALA A 34 -20.59 -5.27 -2.04
C ALA A 34 -20.33 -6.59 -2.79
N HIS A 35 -20.19 -7.72 -2.10
CA HIS A 35 -20.11 -9.06 -2.67
C HIS A 35 -20.67 -10.08 -1.67
N ASP A 36 -20.90 -11.30 -2.12
CA ASP A 36 -21.32 -12.40 -1.24
C ASP A 36 -20.17 -12.80 -0.32
N ASP A 37 -20.20 -12.32 0.93
CA ASP A 37 -19.11 -12.41 1.90
C ASP A 37 -19.53 -13.22 3.13
N HIS A 38 -19.01 -14.42 3.24
CA HIS A 38 -19.28 -15.31 4.38
C HIS A 38 -18.18 -15.21 5.47
N ASN A 39 -17.01 -14.68 5.13
CA ASN A 39 -15.89 -14.46 6.04
C ASN A 39 -15.48 -12.99 6.01
N PRO A 40 -15.36 -12.30 7.17
CA PRO A 40 -15.06 -10.88 7.20
C PRO A 40 -13.85 -10.50 6.34
N SER A 41 -14.10 -9.79 5.25
CA SER A 41 -13.08 -9.34 4.30
C SER A 41 -12.96 -7.81 4.18
N LEU A 42 -13.84 -7.06 4.84
CA LEU A 42 -13.82 -5.61 4.87
C LEU A 42 -13.15 -5.10 6.15
N SER A 43 -12.01 -4.43 6.00
CA SER A 43 -11.36 -3.69 7.09
C SER A 43 -11.93 -2.28 7.17
N VAL A 44 -12.24 -1.85 8.39
CA VAL A 44 -12.75 -0.51 8.72
C VAL A 44 -11.85 0.08 9.80
N SER A 45 -11.37 1.31 9.64
CA SER A 45 -10.53 1.97 10.64
C SER A 45 -10.78 3.48 10.68
N ALA A 46 -10.51 4.10 11.83
CA ALA A 46 -10.51 5.55 11.99
C ALA A 46 -9.09 6.09 11.86
N LYS A 47 -8.95 7.25 11.22
CA LYS A 47 -7.72 8.04 11.21
C LYS A 47 -7.73 9.10 12.30
N GLU A 48 -6.55 9.62 12.66
CA GLU A 48 -6.38 10.69 13.66
C GLU A 48 -7.17 11.97 13.31
N ASP A 49 -7.38 12.22 12.02
CA ASP A 49 -8.20 13.34 11.53
C ASP A 49 -9.71 13.07 11.56
N GLY A 50 -10.14 11.95 12.13
CA GLY A 50 -11.54 11.55 12.30
C GLY A 50 -12.17 10.90 11.07
N ARG A 51 -11.44 10.71 9.96
CA ARG A 51 -11.95 10.02 8.77
C ARG A 51 -12.10 8.52 9.01
N ALA A 52 -13.13 7.92 8.43
CA ALA A 52 -13.23 6.47 8.31
C ALA A 52 -12.55 5.98 7.03
N LEU A 53 -11.82 4.88 7.11
CA LEU A 53 -11.23 4.18 5.96
C LEU A 53 -11.87 2.82 5.81
N LEU A 54 -12.12 2.44 4.56
CA LEU A 54 -12.65 1.15 4.15
C LEU A 54 -11.67 0.48 3.19
N ASN A 55 -11.42 -0.81 3.39
CA ASN A 55 -10.62 -1.61 2.47
C ASN A 55 -11.15 -3.04 2.41
N CYS A 56 -11.71 -3.44 1.27
CA CYS A 56 -12.11 -4.81 1.01
C CYS A 56 -10.94 -5.63 0.49
N PHE A 57 -10.56 -6.69 1.19
CA PHE A 57 -9.47 -7.59 0.79
C PHE A 57 -9.84 -8.49 -0.41
N SER A 58 -11.13 -8.62 -0.72
CA SER A 58 -11.64 -9.30 -1.93
C SER A 58 -11.66 -8.39 -3.17
N GLY A 59 -11.22 -7.12 -3.04
CA GLY A 59 -11.02 -6.22 -4.18
C GLY A 59 -12.21 -5.34 -4.56
N CYS A 60 -13.28 -5.28 -3.77
CA CYS A 60 -14.36 -4.30 -4.00
C CYS A 60 -13.84 -2.88 -3.85
N SER A 61 -14.24 -1.97 -4.74
CA SER A 61 -13.91 -0.56 -4.62
C SER A 61 -14.65 0.09 -3.44
N THR A 62 -14.09 1.14 -2.88
CA THR A 62 -14.73 1.90 -1.79
C THR A 62 -16.08 2.43 -2.20
N GLU A 63 -16.23 2.87 -3.45
CA GLU A 63 -17.50 3.35 -4.02
C GLU A 63 -18.57 2.26 -4.03
N SER A 64 -18.20 1.04 -4.44
CA SER A 64 -19.11 -0.11 -4.43
C SER A 64 -19.56 -0.48 -3.02
N VAL A 65 -18.65 -0.43 -2.04
CA VAL A 65 -18.98 -0.68 -0.64
C VAL A 65 -19.91 0.40 -0.09
N LEU A 66 -19.63 1.67 -0.36
CA LEU A 66 -20.48 2.78 0.07
C LEU A 66 -21.86 2.72 -0.55
N ALA A 67 -21.96 2.43 -1.85
CA ALA A 67 -23.25 2.27 -2.55
C ALA A 67 -24.10 1.14 -1.91
N ALA A 68 -23.50 0.02 -1.57
CA ALA A 68 -24.16 -1.10 -0.89
C ALA A 68 -24.61 -0.76 0.54
N LEU A 69 -23.93 0.19 1.20
CA LEU A 69 -24.29 0.70 2.53
C LEU A 69 -25.30 1.86 2.49
N GLY A 70 -25.62 2.38 1.31
CA GLY A 70 -26.42 3.62 1.18
C GLY A 70 -25.71 4.86 1.69
N LEU A 71 -24.36 4.85 1.70
CA LEU A 71 -23.51 5.95 2.13
C LEU A 71 -22.84 6.62 0.93
N THR A 72 -22.37 7.83 1.15
CA THR A 72 -21.56 8.61 0.19
C THR A 72 -20.13 8.77 0.68
N ALA A 73 -19.23 9.19 -0.20
CA ALA A 73 -17.84 9.49 0.19
C ALA A 73 -17.77 10.59 1.27
N ALA A 74 -18.72 11.54 1.30
CA ALA A 74 -18.79 12.58 2.32
C ALA A 74 -19.05 12.01 3.72
N ASP A 75 -19.71 10.87 3.83
CA ASP A 75 -20.02 10.21 5.11
C ASP A 75 -18.78 9.63 5.80
N LEU A 76 -17.69 9.46 5.05
CA LEU A 76 -16.40 9.03 5.58
C LEU A 76 -15.61 10.15 6.27
N PHE A 77 -16.06 11.40 6.18
CA PHE A 77 -15.38 12.56 6.73
C PHE A 77 -16.15 13.17 7.89
N PRO A 78 -15.46 13.79 8.87
CA PRO A 78 -16.12 14.58 9.92
C PRO A 78 -16.95 15.70 9.29
N GLN A 79 -18.20 15.79 9.66
CA GLN A 79 -19.09 16.86 9.22
C GLN A 79 -18.78 18.10 10.07
N ASN A 80 -18.26 19.15 9.44
CA ASN A 80 -18.09 20.43 10.10
C ASN A 80 -19.46 21.12 10.19
N PRO A 81 -19.93 21.56 11.38
CA PRO A 81 -21.27 22.13 11.52
C PRO A 81 -21.48 23.48 10.79
N GLU A 82 -20.44 24.05 10.18
CA GLU A 82 -20.52 25.36 9.50
C GLU A 82 -20.77 25.29 7.98
N GLN A 83 -20.95 24.10 7.39
CA GLN A 83 -21.16 23.96 5.94
C GLN A 83 -22.52 23.31 5.56
N THR A 84 -23.58 23.71 6.27
CA THR A 84 -24.94 23.32 5.86
C THR A 84 -25.69 24.56 5.36
N THR A 85 -25.32 25.02 4.18
CA THR A 85 -26.23 25.73 3.26
C THR A 85 -25.53 25.86 1.90
N VAL A 86 -25.88 25.04 0.93
CA VAL A 86 -26.39 25.47 -0.38
C VAL A 86 -27.04 24.26 -1.06
N SER A 87 -28.34 24.41 -1.15
CA SER A 87 -29.29 23.56 -1.82
C SER A 87 -29.15 23.61 -3.34
N MET A 88 -29.32 22.42 -3.96
CA MET A 88 -30.03 22.14 -5.21
C MET A 88 -30.00 23.17 -6.34
N SER A 89 -29.47 22.76 -7.48
CA SER A 89 -30.29 22.68 -8.71
C SER A 89 -29.55 21.87 -9.78
N MET A 90 -30.11 20.72 -10.10
CA MET A 90 -29.76 19.98 -11.32
C MET A 90 -30.43 20.63 -12.51
N LYS A 91 -29.67 20.87 -13.61
CA LYS A 91 -30.14 20.70 -14.98
C LYS A 91 -28.98 20.33 -15.89
N PRO A 92 -29.16 19.38 -16.79
CA PRO A 92 -28.12 18.95 -17.72
C PRO A 92 -28.09 19.88 -18.93
N GLN A 93 -26.92 20.33 -19.34
CA GLN A 93 -26.71 20.83 -20.68
C GLN A 93 -25.41 20.26 -21.26
N ASN A 94 -25.63 19.49 -22.32
CA ASN A 94 -24.68 19.17 -23.36
C ASN A 94 -24.18 20.47 -23.99
N SER A 95 -22.86 20.58 -24.14
CA SER A 95 -22.25 21.12 -25.37
C SER A 95 -20.72 20.96 -25.30
N ARG A 96 -20.23 20.38 -26.36
CA ARG A 96 -18.82 20.34 -26.77
C ARG A 96 -18.24 21.73 -26.81
N GLU A 97 -17.03 21.89 -26.27
CA GLU A 97 -15.98 22.66 -26.96
C GLU A 97 -14.61 22.35 -26.39
N GLN A 98 -13.70 22.15 -27.30
CA GLN A 98 -12.29 21.90 -27.08
C GLN A 98 -11.62 23.22 -26.72
N ALA A 99 -10.79 23.24 -25.67
CA ALA A 99 -9.65 24.13 -25.62
C ALA A 99 -8.72 23.81 -24.43
N GLY A 100 -7.45 23.61 -24.69
CA GLY A 100 -6.36 24.12 -23.88
C GLY A 100 -5.85 23.25 -22.74
N PHE A 101 -4.97 22.35 -23.07
CA PHE A 101 -4.05 21.68 -22.15
C PHE A 101 -3.11 22.74 -21.52
N HIS A 102 -3.42 23.21 -20.32
CA HIS A 102 -2.45 23.89 -19.47
C HIS A 102 -2.09 22.98 -18.31
N GLY A 103 -0.99 22.29 -18.48
CA GLY A 103 -0.34 21.52 -17.43
C GLY A 103 0.01 22.43 -16.25
N ARG A 104 -0.70 22.28 -15.14
CA ARG A 104 -0.20 22.75 -13.85
C ARG A 104 0.85 21.75 -13.37
N ASN A 105 2.10 22.09 -13.56
CA ASN A 105 3.23 21.51 -12.84
C ASN A 105 2.93 21.64 -11.34
N LYS A 106 2.46 20.56 -10.72
CA LYS A 106 2.54 20.41 -9.28
C LYS A 106 3.99 20.10 -8.95
N THR A 107 4.77 21.11 -8.61
CA THR A 107 6.03 20.93 -7.90
C THR A 107 5.77 20.02 -6.69
N PRO A 108 6.51 18.92 -6.53
CA PRO A 108 6.38 18.11 -5.33
C PRO A 108 6.80 18.96 -4.14
N LYS A 109 5.89 19.10 -3.17
CA LYS A 109 6.16 19.75 -1.90
C LYS A 109 7.28 18.96 -1.21
N PRO A 110 8.44 19.53 -0.88
CA PRO A 110 9.48 18.80 -0.20
C PRO A 110 9.02 18.53 1.22
N THR A 111 8.56 17.32 1.48
CA THR A 111 8.44 16.83 2.85
C THR A 111 9.86 16.58 3.34
N ARG A 112 10.48 17.59 3.94
CA ARG A 112 11.68 17.43 4.74
C ARG A 112 11.33 16.58 5.96
N GLN A 113 11.23 15.29 5.76
CA GLN A 113 11.50 14.35 6.83
C GLN A 113 13.01 14.39 7.02
N ASN A 114 13.44 14.70 8.22
CA ASN A 114 14.84 14.60 8.63
C ASN A 114 15.18 13.11 8.63
N THR A 115 15.43 12.55 7.44
CA THR A 115 15.71 11.13 7.24
C THR A 115 17.18 10.96 7.57
N GLU A 116 17.43 10.30 8.70
CA GLU A 116 18.78 9.91 9.11
C GLU A 116 19.42 9.12 7.95
N THR A 117 20.61 9.56 7.51
CA THR A 117 21.38 8.91 6.45
C THR A 117 22.61 8.22 7.04
N PHE A 118 23.01 7.15 6.40
CA PHE A 118 24.10 6.25 6.83
C PHE A 118 25.03 5.99 5.65
N GLN A 119 26.27 5.61 5.94
CA GLN A 119 27.26 5.30 4.90
C GLN A 119 27.01 3.93 4.26
N THR A 120 26.45 2.99 5.01
CA THR A 120 26.26 1.60 4.58
C THR A 120 24.85 1.08 4.89
N SER A 121 24.37 0.12 4.08
CA SER A 121 23.14 -0.64 4.35
C SER A 121 23.17 -1.31 5.74
N ARG A 122 24.34 -1.79 6.14
CA ARG A 122 24.56 -2.43 7.44
C ARG A 122 24.25 -1.50 8.61
N GLU A 123 24.72 -0.26 8.57
CA GLU A 123 24.47 0.74 9.64
C GLU A 123 22.99 1.04 9.80
N VAL A 124 22.23 1.16 8.68
CA VAL A 124 20.78 1.33 8.72
C VAL A 124 20.13 0.13 9.39
N ILE A 125 20.54 -1.08 9.01
CA ILE A 125 20.00 -2.32 9.57
C ILE A 125 20.28 -2.41 11.07
N GLU A 126 21.50 -2.10 11.50
CA GLU A 126 21.88 -2.09 12.92
C GLU A 126 21.07 -1.04 13.72
N SER A 127 20.83 0.14 13.14
CA SER A 127 19.95 1.16 13.74
C SER A 127 18.50 0.66 13.89
N LEU A 128 17.98 -0.04 12.88
CA LEU A 128 16.65 -0.66 12.95
C LEU A 128 16.60 -1.79 13.98
N GLU A 129 17.63 -2.64 14.06
CA GLU A 129 17.68 -3.75 15.01
C GLU A 129 17.75 -3.27 16.46
N LYS A 130 18.41 -2.16 16.75
CA LYS A 130 18.41 -1.53 18.09
C LYS A 130 17.00 -1.17 18.55
N ARG A 131 16.09 -0.82 17.62
CA ARG A 131 14.72 -0.39 17.92
C ARG A 131 13.69 -1.52 17.84
N LEU A 132 13.88 -2.47 16.93
CA LEU A 132 12.89 -3.50 16.59
C LEU A 132 13.30 -4.90 17.02
N GLY A 133 14.51 -5.06 17.55
CA GLY A 133 15.09 -6.36 17.85
C GLY A 133 15.74 -6.98 16.60
N LYS A 134 16.25 -8.21 16.73
CA LYS A 134 16.92 -8.93 15.65
C LYS A 134 15.95 -9.21 14.49
N ARG A 135 16.37 -8.90 13.26
CA ARG A 135 15.60 -9.21 12.05
C ARG A 135 15.43 -10.71 11.83
N SER A 136 14.32 -11.11 11.23
CA SER A 136 14.08 -12.49 10.82
C SER A 136 14.58 -12.78 9.41
N ALA A 137 14.59 -11.79 8.52
CA ALA A 137 15.14 -11.89 7.17
C ALA A 137 15.52 -10.52 6.61
N ALA A 138 16.42 -10.53 5.60
CA ALA A 138 16.76 -9.38 4.79
C ALA A 138 17.04 -9.82 3.36
N TRP A 139 16.54 -9.06 2.38
CA TRP A 139 16.70 -9.32 0.95
C TRP A 139 17.25 -8.07 0.28
N THR A 140 18.46 -8.18 -0.26
CA THR A 140 19.15 -7.09 -0.95
C THR A 140 18.72 -7.05 -2.42
N TYR A 141 18.45 -5.86 -2.90
CA TYR A 141 18.16 -5.56 -4.30
C TYR A 141 19.37 -4.89 -4.94
N HIS A 142 19.64 -5.28 -6.16
CA HIS A 142 20.75 -4.76 -6.95
C HIS A 142 20.22 -4.09 -8.21
N ASP A 143 20.94 -3.09 -8.69
CA ASP A 143 20.76 -2.52 -10.02
C ASP A 143 21.26 -3.47 -11.12
N ALA A 144 21.20 -3.03 -12.38
CA ALA A 144 21.64 -3.83 -13.51
C ALA A 144 23.15 -4.06 -13.53
N GLU A 145 23.91 -3.16 -12.94
CA GLU A 145 25.38 -3.17 -12.82
C GLU A 145 25.86 -4.02 -11.63
N GLY A 146 24.93 -4.46 -10.78
CA GLY A 146 25.21 -5.25 -9.58
C GLY A 146 25.48 -4.44 -8.32
N GLY A 147 25.26 -3.12 -8.37
CA GLY A 147 25.32 -2.25 -7.21
C GLY A 147 24.11 -2.45 -6.28
N GLU A 148 24.29 -2.25 -4.97
CA GLU A 148 23.19 -2.34 -4.01
C GLU A 148 22.26 -1.12 -4.15
N ALA A 149 21.02 -1.31 -4.58
CA ALA A 149 19.99 -0.29 -4.71
C ALA A 149 19.13 -0.13 -3.45
N GLY A 150 19.05 -1.18 -2.63
CA GLY A 150 18.29 -1.19 -1.40
C GLY A 150 18.09 -2.58 -0.83
N ALA A 151 17.32 -2.67 0.24
CA ALA A 151 16.93 -3.96 0.79
C ALA A 151 15.53 -3.90 1.42
N VAL A 152 14.91 -5.06 1.54
CA VAL A 152 13.67 -5.25 2.29
C VAL A 152 13.99 -6.08 3.52
N ILE A 153 13.68 -5.56 4.71
CA ILE A 153 14.00 -6.19 5.98
C ILE A 153 12.70 -6.57 6.70
N ARG A 154 12.68 -7.77 7.25
CA ARG A 154 11.51 -8.36 7.92
C ARG A 154 11.81 -8.69 9.37
N TRP A 155 10.85 -8.39 10.22
CA TRP A 155 10.75 -8.85 11.60
C TRP A 155 9.48 -9.64 11.78
N GLU A 156 9.56 -10.77 12.42
CA GLU A 156 8.38 -11.49 12.91
C GLU A 156 8.06 -11.01 14.32
N ARG A 157 6.77 -10.79 14.56
CA ARG A 157 6.29 -10.32 15.85
C ARG A 157 5.77 -11.48 16.69
N PRO A 158 5.78 -11.36 18.02
CA PRO A 158 5.27 -12.41 18.92
C PRO A 158 3.78 -12.78 18.68
N ASP A 159 3.00 -11.84 18.15
CA ASP A 159 1.58 -12.03 17.82
C ASP A 159 1.35 -12.75 16.46
N GLY A 160 2.40 -13.28 15.84
CA GLY A 160 2.37 -13.90 14.51
C GLY A 160 2.33 -12.90 13.35
N GLY A 161 2.26 -11.61 13.65
CA GLY A 161 2.34 -10.55 12.64
C GLY A 161 3.76 -10.34 12.12
N LYS A 162 3.88 -9.49 11.11
CA LYS A 162 5.18 -9.11 10.53
C LYS A 162 5.33 -7.61 10.43
N THR A 163 6.55 -7.12 10.61
CA THR A 163 6.96 -5.75 10.32
C THR A 163 7.93 -5.78 9.14
N ILE A 164 7.68 -4.99 8.13
CA ILE A 164 8.54 -4.85 6.94
C ILE A 164 9.07 -3.42 6.91
N ARG A 165 10.37 -3.28 6.72
CA ARG A 165 11.03 -1.98 6.52
C ARG A 165 11.94 -2.05 5.30
N PRO A 166 11.60 -1.33 4.23
CA PRO A 166 12.55 -1.13 3.14
C PRO A 166 13.61 -0.11 3.55
N ILE A 167 14.80 -0.29 3.02
CA ILE A 167 15.89 0.68 3.03
C ILE A 167 16.34 0.92 1.60
N ARG A 168 16.87 2.09 1.33
CA ARG A 168 17.31 2.50 0.00
C ARG A 168 18.69 3.13 0.03
N HIS A 169 19.41 2.96 -1.07
CA HIS A 169 20.57 3.76 -1.42
C HIS A 169 20.10 4.97 -2.25
N GLY A 170 20.57 6.15 -1.93
CA GLY A 170 20.31 7.40 -2.64
C GLY A 170 21.58 8.24 -2.71
N ASP A 171 21.49 9.44 -3.27
CA ASP A 171 22.64 10.33 -3.48
C ASP A 171 23.34 10.71 -2.16
N ASP A 172 22.58 10.82 -1.08
CA ASP A 172 23.09 11.15 0.26
C ASP A 172 23.47 9.94 1.11
N GLY A 173 23.50 8.73 0.51
CA GLY A 173 23.78 7.48 1.20
C GLY A 173 22.54 6.65 1.48
N TRP A 174 22.62 5.81 2.52
CA TRP A 174 21.58 4.86 2.89
C TRP A 174 20.55 5.45 3.86
N SER A 175 19.30 5.12 3.67
CA SER A 175 18.21 5.59 4.56
C SER A 175 17.04 4.61 4.61
N VAL A 176 16.22 4.74 5.68
CA VAL A 176 14.96 3.99 5.78
C VAL A 176 13.95 4.59 4.80
N GLY A 177 13.41 3.78 3.91
CA GLY A 177 12.43 4.21 2.93
C GLY A 177 12.36 3.27 1.72
N ALA A 178 11.36 3.49 0.87
CA ALA A 178 11.22 2.72 -0.36
C ALA A 178 12.36 3.07 -1.34
N MET A 179 12.82 2.09 -2.11
CA MET A 179 13.79 2.28 -3.18
C MET A 179 13.29 3.31 -4.19
N LEU A 180 14.24 3.99 -4.86
CA LEU A 180 13.93 4.97 -5.90
C LEU A 180 13.22 4.30 -7.08
N GLU A 181 12.32 5.03 -7.70
CA GLU A 181 11.56 4.56 -8.87
C GLU A 181 12.28 4.97 -10.17
N PRO A 182 12.33 4.07 -11.17
CA PRO A 182 11.74 2.72 -11.17
C PRO A 182 12.56 1.74 -10.33
N ARG A 183 11.88 0.94 -9.49
CA ARG A 183 12.54 0.04 -8.55
C ARG A 183 13.08 -1.20 -9.24
N PRO A 184 14.29 -1.68 -8.91
CA PRO A 184 14.83 -2.90 -9.50
C PRO A 184 14.01 -4.12 -9.09
N LEU A 185 14.01 -5.15 -9.91
CA LEU A 185 13.48 -6.47 -9.56
C LEU A 185 14.43 -7.20 -8.62
N TYR A 186 13.88 -8.05 -7.77
CA TYR A 186 14.70 -8.90 -6.90
C TYR A 186 15.56 -9.83 -7.73
N ARG A 187 16.86 -9.97 -7.37
CA ARG A 187 17.86 -10.78 -8.08
C ARG A 187 18.10 -10.36 -9.53
N LEU A 188 17.88 -9.09 -9.86
CA LEU A 188 17.98 -8.55 -11.22
C LEU A 188 19.21 -9.02 -12.01
N PRO A 189 20.46 -9.03 -11.47
CA PRO A 189 21.63 -9.49 -12.23
C PRO A 189 21.56 -10.95 -12.68
N SER A 190 20.79 -11.81 -12.01
CA SER A 190 20.64 -13.21 -12.39
C SER A 190 19.59 -13.46 -13.46
N LEU A 191 18.69 -12.50 -13.69
CA LEU A 191 17.55 -12.67 -14.60
C LEU A 191 17.95 -12.61 -16.06
N SER A 192 19.01 -11.87 -16.40
CA SER A 192 19.46 -11.65 -17.79
C SER A 192 19.80 -12.95 -18.54
N LYS A 193 20.26 -13.96 -17.82
CA LYS A 193 20.75 -15.24 -18.37
C LYS A 193 19.66 -16.29 -18.58
N SER A 194 18.39 -15.99 -18.29
CA SER A 194 17.31 -16.97 -18.30
C SER A 194 16.26 -16.65 -19.33
N GLU A 195 15.83 -17.67 -20.05
CA GLU A 195 14.71 -17.59 -21.00
C GLU A 195 13.35 -17.65 -20.28
N LEU A 196 13.30 -18.28 -19.11
CA LEU A 196 12.10 -18.40 -18.31
C LEU A 196 12.34 -17.84 -16.88
N VAL A 197 11.51 -16.91 -16.46
CA VAL A 197 11.54 -16.31 -15.14
C VAL A 197 10.17 -16.39 -14.49
N TYR A 198 10.11 -16.92 -13.29
CA TYR A 198 8.91 -16.96 -12.48
C TYR A 198 8.79 -15.68 -11.65
N VAL A 199 7.61 -15.09 -11.59
CA VAL A 199 7.31 -13.94 -10.76
C VAL A 199 6.49 -14.38 -9.56
N THR A 200 6.93 -14.00 -8.35
CA THR A 200 6.25 -14.35 -7.10
C THR A 200 5.75 -13.11 -6.37
N GLU A 201 4.86 -13.31 -5.39
CA GLU A 201 4.27 -12.23 -4.62
C GLU A 201 5.28 -11.46 -3.76
N GLY A 202 6.36 -12.11 -3.31
CA GLY A 202 7.35 -11.48 -2.45
C GLY A 202 8.62 -12.31 -2.28
N GLU A 203 9.60 -11.71 -1.61
CA GLU A 203 10.98 -12.21 -1.51
C GLU A 203 11.08 -13.61 -0.89
N LYS A 204 10.27 -13.90 0.15
CA LYS A 204 10.27 -15.22 0.80
C LYS A 204 9.83 -16.33 -0.17
N ALA A 205 8.84 -16.05 -1.02
CA ALA A 205 8.38 -16.98 -2.03
C ALA A 205 9.41 -17.11 -3.16
N ALA A 206 10.07 -16.00 -3.54
CA ALA A 206 11.16 -16.04 -4.51
C ALA A 206 12.31 -16.92 -4.03
N GLU A 207 12.75 -16.79 -2.78
CA GLU A 207 13.81 -17.63 -2.21
C GLU A 207 13.42 -19.12 -2.16
N ALA A 208 12.17 -19.42 -1.85
CA ALA A 208 11.68 -20.81 -1.88
C ALA A 208 11.75 -21.40 -3.30
N GLY A 209 11.42 -20.61 -4.33
CA GLY A 209 11.55 -21.02 -5.72
C GLY A 209 13.01 -21.24 -6.14
N VAL A 210 13.91 -20.34 -5.70
CA VAL A 210 15.35 -20.47 -5.94
C VAL A 210 15.91 -21.73 -5.30
N ALA A 211 15.47 -22.07 -4.09
CA ALA A 211 15.93 -23.26 -3.38
C ALA A 211 15.62 -24.59 -4.11
N ILE A 212 14.62 -24.59 -5.00
CA ILE A 212 14.31 -25.74 -5.87
C ILE A 212 14.81 -25.56 -7.30
N GLY A 213 15.74 -24.62 -7.54
CA GLY A 213 16.42 -24.44 -8.81
C GLY A 213 15.68 -23.60 -9.86
N LEU A 214 14.59 -22.92 -9.48
CA LEU A 214 13.85 -22.03 -10.39
C LEU A 214 14.53 -20.64 -10.45
N ASN A 215 14.39 -20.00 -11.60
CA ASN A 215 14.76 -18.61 -11.78
C ASN A 215 13.58 -17.73 -11.43
N VAL A 216 13.67 -17.05 -10.29
CA VAL A 216 12.51 -16.38 -9.68
C VAL A 216 12.84 -14.95 -9.34
N THR A 217 11.88 -14.06 -9.50
CA THR A 217 11.94 -12.67 -9.10
C THR A 217 10.65 -12.19 -8.42
N THR A 218 10.71 -11.01 -7.85
CA THR A 218 9.57 -10.24 -7.34
C THR A 218 9.88 -8.75 -7.37
N SER A 219 8.86 -7.92 -7.28
CA SER A 219 9.03 -6.47 -7.11
C SER A 219 9.10 -6.06 -5.63
N PRO A 220 9.85 -5.01 -5.27
CA PRO A 220 9.85 -4.47 -3.91
C PRO A 220 8.46 -3.96 -3.52
N GLY A 221 7.91 -4.51 -2.43
CA GLY A 221 6.55 -4.23 -2.00
C GLY A 221 5.50 -5.21 -2.53
N GLY A 222 5.93 -6.22 -3.29
CA GLY A 222 5.10 -7.33 -3.79
C GLY A 222 3.89 -6.85 -4.59
N CYS A 223 2.77 -7.55 -4.48
CA CYS A 223 1.54 -7.26 -5.23
C CYS A 223 0.92 -5.87 -4.94
N LYS A 224 1.37 -5.15 -3.91
CA LYS A 224 0.83 -3.82 -3.56
C LYS A 224 1.42 -2.66 -4.37
N ALA A 225 2.56 -2.87 -5.03
CA ALA A 225 3.24 -1.79 -5.75
C ALA A 225 3.96 -2.26 -7.04
N PRO A 226 3.35 -3.14 -7.87
CA PRO A 226 4.01 -3.67 -9.06
C PRO A 226 4.32 -2.58 -10.10
N ALA A 227 3.47 -1.56 -10.21
CA ALA A 227 3.66 -0.45 -11.16
C ALA A 227 4.88 0.44 -10.84
N LYS A 228 5.51 0.28 -9.68
CA LYS A 228 6.68 1.04 -9.26
C LYS A 228 8.00 0.37 -9.61
N ALA A 229 7.96 -0.86 -10.10
CA ALA A 229 9.13 -1.63 -10.49
C ALA A 229 9.38 -1.53 -12.00
N ASP A 230 10.65 -1.66 -12.38
CA ASP A 230 11.05 -1.81 -13.77
C ASP A 230 10.92 -3.28 -14.21
N TRP A 231 9.92 -3.55 -15.02
CA TRP A 231 9.68 -4.89 -15.57
C TRP A 231 10.34 -5.12 -16.93
N SER A 232 11.02 -4.10 -17.48
CA SER A 232 11.67 -4.19 -18.79
C SER A 232 12.69 -5.33 -18.91
N PRO A 233 13.42 -5.73 -17.83
CA PRO A 233 14.33 -6.86 -17.87
C PRO A 233 13.68 -8.22 -18.14
N LEU A 234 12.34 -8.31 -18.03
CA LEU A 234 11.57 -9.51 -18.33
C LEU A 234 10.95 -9.51 -19.74
N ALA A 235 11.17 -8.47 -20.54
CA ALA A 235 10.64 -8.40 -21.88
C ALA A 235 11.20 -9.56 -22.73
N GLY A 236 10.29 -10.36 -23.32
CA GLY A 236 10.65 -11.51 -24.16
C GLY A 236 11.03 -12.79 -23.41
N LYS A 237 10.77 -12.87 -22.11
CA LYS A 237 11.02 -14.04 -21.26
C LYS A 237 9.72 -14.77 -20.95
#